data_f44dfb7d6f75b4415991003fe7c5ebde
#
_entry.id   f44dfb7d6f75b4415991003fe7c5ebde
#
_cell.length_a   1.000
_cell.length_b   1.000
_cell.length_c   1.000
_cell.angle_alpha   90.00
_cell.angle_beta   90.00
_cell.angle_gamma   90.00
#
_symmetry.space_group_name_H-M   'P 1'
#
loop_
_entity.id
_entity.type
_entity.pdbx_description
1 polymer ?
#
loop_
_entity_poly.entity_id
_entity_poly.type
_entity_poly.pdbx_seq_one_letter_code
_entity_poly.pdbx_strand_id
1 'polypeptide(L)'
;RVLHSSALNNCQNRILRPFLFELFAFTPQNTLNVSRNNNMASLFSNKNLIWIDLEMTGLNPEKEKIIEIATIVTDSDLNILAEGPNMVLRQDSSLLELMDDWNKNHHSNSGLLDAVKISNLNEQQAEIETLDFISKFVGEGRSPMCGNTVSHDRRFLSLYMPKLEAYFHYRHIAV
;
A
#
# COMPACT_ATOMS: atom_id res chain seq x y z
N ARG A 1 20.29 -7.27 19.41
CA ARG A 1 18.85 -6.91 19.28
C ARG A 1 18.57 -5.60 18.53
N VAL A 2 19.55 -4.96 17.93
CA VAL A 2 19.40 -3.66 17.23
C VAL A 2 19.49 -3.80 15.71
N LEU A 3 19.87 -4.96 15.19
CA LEU A 3 20.06 -5.20 13.75
C LEU A 3 18.77 -5.49 12.95
N HIS A 4 17.64 -5.77 13.60
CA HIS A 4 16.35 -6.09 12.93
C HIS A 4 15.61 -4.86 12.41
N SER A 5 15.79 -3.69 13.05
CA SER A 5 15.09 -2.45 12.66
C SER A 5 15.69 -1.79 11.40
N SER A 6 16.99 -1.94 11.17
CA SER A 6 17.64 -1.29 10.03
C SER A 6 17.40 -1.98 8.68
N ALA A 7 17.17 -3.29 8.68
CA ALA A 7 16.89 -4.06 7.46
C ALA A 7 15.47 -3.78 6.93
N LEU A 8 14.47 -3.70 7.83
CA LEU A 8 13.09 -3.35 7.50
C LEU A 8 12.98 -1.91 6.99
N ASN A 9 13.66 -0.95 7.64
CA ASN A 9 13.67 0.44 7.19
C ASN A 9 14.36 0.63 5.82
N ASN A 10 15.34 -0.22 5.47
CA ASN A 10 16.01 -0.15 4.17
C ASN A 10 15.16 -0.77 3.04
N CYS A 11 14.34 -1.77 3.35
CA CYS A 11 13.40 -2.36 2.41
C CYS A 11 12.26 -1.39 2.08
N GLN A 12 11.67 -0.76 3.10
CA GLN A 12 10.58 0.23 2.97
C GLN A 12 10.97 1.42 2.06
N ASN A 13 12.22 1.90 2.14
CA ASN A 13 12.68 3.01 1.30
C ASN A 13 13.02 2.63 -0.15
N ARG A 14 13.15 1.34 -0.48
CA ARG A 14 13.54 0.88 -1.82
C ARG A 14 12.37 0.53 -2.74
N ILE A 15 11.26 0.07 -2.19
CA ILE A 15 10.15 -0.51 -2.96
C ILE A 15 9.13 0.58 -3.35
N LEU A 16 8.77 1.48 -2.42
CA LEU A 16 7.82 2.57 -2.70
C LEU A 16 8.40 3.70 -3.56
N ARG A 17 9.70 3.97 -3.49
CA ARG A 17 10.30 5.07 -4.23
C ARG A 17 10.20 4.96 -5.76
N PRO A 18 10.43 3.82 -6.43
CA PRO A 18 10.29 3.76 -7.88
C PRO A 18 8.88 3.98 -8.36
N PHE A 19 7.88 3.34 -7.72
CA PHE A 19 6.49 3.40 -8.14
C PHE A 19 5.85 4.77 -7.85
N LEU A 20 6.07 5.32 -6.66
CA LEU A 20 5.62 6.67 -6.30
C LEU A 20 6.38 7.76 -7.06
N PHE A 21 7.63 7.53 -7.42
CA PHE A 21 8.42 8.45 -8.21
C PHE A 21 7.91 8.52 -9.66
N GLU A 22 7.43 7.43 -10.24
CA GLU A 22 6.79 7.46 -11.56
C GLU A 22 5.43 8.15 -11.53
N LEU A 23 4.61 7.93 -10.48
CA LEU A 23 3.32 8.59 -10.31
C LEU A 23 3.43 10.11 -10.04
N PHE A 24 4.45 10.55 -9.31
CA PHE A 24 4.61 11.93 -8.87
C PHE A 24 5.84 12.66 -9.44
N ALA A 25 6.60 12.04 -10.37
CA ALA A 25 7.77 12.66 -11.00
C ALA A 25 7.46 13.94 -11.82
N PHE A 26 6.20 14.30 -11.96
CA PHE A 26 5.76 15.48 -12.72
C PHE A 26 5.43 16.72 -11.86
N THR A 27 5.64 16.69 -10.56
CA THR A 27 5.44 17.87 -9.71
C THR A 27 6.78 18.51 -9.34
N PRO A 28 7.00 19.83 -9.59
CA PRO A 28 8.20 20.51 -9.13
C PRO A 28 8.23 20.48 -7.60
N GLN A 29 9.39 20.15 -7.07
CA GLN A 29 9.68 20.03 -5.63
C GLN A 29 9.27 21.30 -4.88
N ASN A 30 8.10 21.28 -4.28
CA ASN A 30 7.82 22.15 -3.15
C ASN A 30 8.21 21.33 -1.90
N THR A 31 9.41 21.57 -1.42
CA THR A 31 9.84 21.13 -0.09
C THR A 31 8.95 21.82 0.95
N LEU A 32 7.85 21.19 1.30
CA LEU A 32 7.04 21.64 2.41
C LEU A 32 7.81 21.31 3.70
N ASN A 33 8.38 22.36 4.30
CA ASN A 33 8.65 22.38 5.73
C ASN A 33 7.32 22.20 6.45
N VAL A 34 6.96 20.93 6.72
CA VAL A 34 5.85 20.62 7.64
C VAL A 34 6.33 21.03 9.04
N SER A 35 6.02 22.24 9.42
CA SER A 35 6.06 22.63 10.83
C SER A 35 5.11 21.67 11.57
N ARG A 36 5.69 20.88 12.46
CA ARG A 36 4.97 19.98 13.37
C ARG A 36 4.10 20.81 14.32
N ASN A 37 2.90 21.15 13.90
CA ASN A 37 1.85 21.67 14.76
C ASN A 37 0.50 21.06 14.36
N ASN A 38 0.13 20.04 15.16
CA ASN A 38 -1.20 19.60 15.52
C ASN A 38 -2.39 20.23 14.81
N ASN A 39 -2.85 19.63 13.71
CA ASN A 39 -4.27 19.64 13.39
C ASN A 39 -4.62 18.51 12.38
N MET A 40 -4.60 17.25 12.83
CA MET A 40 -5.07 16.13 12.00
C MET A 40 -6.54 16.30 11.56
N ALA A 41 -7.36 16.97 12.38
CA ALA A 41 -8.74 17.31 12.04
C ALA A 41 -8.86 18.25 10.80
N SER A 42 -7.81 19.01 10.47
CA SER A 42 -7.80 19.89 9.29
C SER A 42 -7.49 19.18 7.98
N LEU A 43 -6.97 17.94 8.04
CA LEU A 43 -6.61 17.15 6.85
C LEU A 43 -7.76 16.23 6.39
N PHE A 44 -8.81 16.07 7.18
CA PHE A 44 -9.99 15.27 6.81
C PHE A 44 -10.82 15.98 5.75
N SER A 45 -11.04 15.32 4.62
CA SER A 45 -11.94 15.79 3.57
C SER A 45 -12.53 14.62 2.78
N ASN A 46 -13.82 14.68 2.49
CA ASN A 46 -14.49 13.73 1.60
C ASN A 46 -14.08 13.88 0.11
N LYS A 47 -13.18 14.81 -0.20
CA LYS A 47 -12.57 14.99 -1.53
C LYS A 47 -11.17 14.41 -1.61
N ASN A 48 -10.60 13.95 -0.50
CA ASN A 48 -9.30 13.30 -0.50
C ASN A 48 -9.33 11.99 -1.30
N LEU A 49 -8.20 11.65 -1.89
CA LEU A 49 -7.99 10.47 -2.70
C LEU A 49 -7.10 9.48 -1.94
N ILE A 50 -7.48 8.21 -1.95
CA ILE A 50 -6.70 7.12 -1.38
C ILE A 50 -6.05 6.36 -2.52
N TRP A 51 -4.73 6.34 -2.51
CA TRP A 51 -3.90 5.58 -3.42
C TRP A 51 -3.46 4.30 -2.73
N ILE A 52 -3.66 3.18 -3.39
CA ILE A 52 -3.30 1.87 -2.87
C ILE A 52 -2.50 1.10 -3.91
N ASP A 53 -1.55 0.33 -3.44
CA ASP A 53 -0.72 -0.53 -4.25
C ASP A 53 -0.47 -1.83 -3.51
N LEU A 54 -0.62 -2.95 -4.20
CA LEU A 54 -0.41 -4.29 -3.68
C LEU A 54 0.69 -4.99 -4.45
N GLU A 55 1.54 -5.71 -3.72
CA GLU A 55 2.37 -6.76 -4.31
C GLU A 55 1.76 -8.13 -3.99
N MET A 56 1.76 -9.01 -4.95
CA MET A 56 1.13 -10.32 -4.85
C MET A 56 2.08 -11.42 -5.35
N THR A 57 1.80 -12.67 -4.97
CA THR A 57 2.56 -13.84 -5.44
C THR A 57 2.31 -14.16 -6.91
N GLY A 58 1.28 -13.56 -7.53
CA GLY A 58 0.89 -13.71 -8.92
C GLY A 58 -0.43 -13.03 -9.22
N LEU A 59 -1.04 -13.32 -10.37
CA LEU A 59 -2.16 -12.54 -10.90
C LEU A 59 -3.55 -13.14 -10.63
N ASN A 60 -3.65 -14.37 -10.13
CA ASN A 60 -4.94 -15.02 -9.88
C ASN A 60 -5.32 -14.96 -8.40
N PRO A 61 -6.27 -14.09 -7.98
CA PRO A 61 -6.63 -13.94 -6.57
C PRO A 61 -7.19 -15.22 -5.92
N GLU A 62 -7.67 -16.21 -6.70
CA GLU A 62 -8.14 -17.48 -6.15
C GLU A 62 -6.99 -18.40 -5.71
N LYS A 63 -5.78 -18.20 -6.22
CA LYS A 63 -4.60 -19.03 -5.97
C LYS A 63 -3.49 -18.27 -5.27
N GLU A 64 -3.39 -17.00 -5.56
CA GLU A 64 -2.30 -16.13 -5.16
C GLU A 64 -2.65 -15.29 -3.93
N LYS A 65 -1.66 -14.71 -3.28
CA LYS A 65 -1.80 -13.98 -2.03
C LYS A 65 -1.17 -12.60 -2.11
N ILE A 66 -1.68 -11.70 -1.27
CA ILE A 66 -1.07 -10.40 -1.03
C ILE A 66 0.20 -10.60 -0.19
N ILE A 67 1.30 -10.00 -0.59
CA ILE A 67 2.58 -10.02 0.14
C ILE A 67 3.02 -8.65 0.61
N GLU A 68 2.49 -7.57 0.03
CA GLU A 68 2.71 -6.20 0.51
C GLU A 68 1.49 -5.34 0.20
N ILE A 69 1.23 -4.35 1.06
CA ILE A 69 0.25 -3.28 0.85
C ILE A 69 0.85 -1.95 1.22
N ALA A 70 0.73 -0.97 0.33
CA ALA A 70 1.14 0.41 0.54
C ALA A 70 -0.03 1.36 0.29
N THR A 71 -0.07 2.47 1.03
CA THR A 71 -1.17 3.44 0.96
C THR A 71 -0.64 4.86 1.05
N ILE A 72 -1.20 5.76 0.21
CA ILE A 72 -0.98 7.21 0.30
C ILE A 72 -2.32 7.91 0.28
N VAL A 73 -2.41 9.05 0.96
CA VAL A 73 -3.56 9.95 0.88
C VAL A 73 -3.10 11.28 0.28
N THR A 74 -3.83 11.74 -0.75
CA THR A 74 -3.67 13.05 -1.33
C THR A 74 -4.94 13.88 -1.20
N ASP A 75 -4.83 15.19 -1.38
CA ASP A 75 -5.98 16.02 -1.70
C ASP A 75 -6.40 15.86 -3.18
N SER A 76 -7.43 16.60 -3.61
CA SER A 76 -7.93 16.59 -4.99
C SER A 76 -6.95 17.20 -6.00
N ASP A 77 -5.97 17.94 -5.56
CA ASP A 77 -4.92 18.57 -6.37
C ASP A 77 -3.63 17.74 -6.41
N LEU A 78 -3.70 16.51 -5.87
CA LEU A 78 -2.63 15.52 -5.80
C LEU A 78 -1.47 15.91 -4.87
N ASN A 79 -1.67 16.84 -3.95
CA ASN A 79 -0.69 17.08 -2.89
C ASN A 79 -0.75 15.94 -1.87
N ILE A 80 0.39 15.35 -1.54
CA ILE A 80 0.47 14.29 -0.53
C ILE A 80 0.15 14.86 0.85
N LEU A 81 -0.90 14.34 1.46
CA LEU A 81 -1.32 14.69 2.82
C LEU A 81 -0.69 13.79 3.86
N ALA A 82 -0.57 12.49 3.54
CA ALA A 82 0.04 11.51 4.41
C ALA A 82 0.49 10.28 3.62
N GLU A 83 1.60 9.70 4.05
CA GLU A 83 2.05 8.37 3.66
C GLU A 83 1.60 7.39 4.74
N GLY A 84 0.91 6.34 4.33
CA GLY A 84 0.37 5.32 5.21
C GLY A 84 1.37 4.24 5.57
N PRO A 85 0.91 3.25 6.30
CA PRO A 85 1.72 2.09 6.57
C PRO A 85 2.05 1.37 5.26
N ASN A 86 3.32 1.01 5.11
CA ASN A 86 3.75 0.02 4.14
C ASN A 86 3.96 -1.30 4.90
N MET A 87 3.16 -2.29 4.60
CA MET A 87 3.07 -3.52 5.37
C MET A 87 3.37 -4.73 4.50
N VAL A 88 4.41 -5.47 4.91
CA VAL A 88 4.76 -6.76 4.31
C VAL A 88 4.03 -7.86 5.07
N LEU A 89 3.27 -8.69 4.36
CA LEU A 89 2.45 -9.75 4.92
C LEU A 89 3.21 -11.09 4.93
N ARG A 90 3.02 -11.86 5.99
CA ARG A 90 3.56 -13.22 6.11
C ARG A 90 2.82 -14.16 5.18
N GLN A 91 3.56 -14.93 4.40
CA GLN A 91 3.03 -16.05 3.63
C GLN A 91 3.88 -17.30 3.85
N ASP A 92 3.27 -18.47 3.63
CA ASP A 92 3.96 -19.74 3.78
C ASP A 92 5.03 -19.94 2.69
N SER A 93 6.17 -20.49 3.08
CA SER A 93 7.27 -20.77 2.14
C SER A 93 6.85 -21.64 0.96
N SER A 94 5.96 -22.61 1.20
CA SER A 94 5.41 -23.46 0.14
C SER A 94 4.64 -22.68 -0.93
N LEU A 95 3.94 -21.60 -0.54
CA LEU A 95 3.27 -20.70 -1.48
C LEU A 95 4.27 -19.88 -2.29
N LEU A 96 5.31 -19.37 -1.63
CA LEU A 96 6.36 -18.61 -2.31
C LEU A 96 7.16 -19.46 -3.30
N GLU A 97 7.29 -20.77 -3.03
CA GLU A 97 7.92 -21.71 -3.96
C GLU A 97 7.09 -21.98 -5.22
N LEU A 98 5.76 -21.79 -5.16
CA LEU A 98 4.86 -21.98 -6.29
C LEU A 98 4.78 -20.78 -7.23
N MET A 99 5.32 -19.62 -6.82
CA MET A 99 5.38 -18.42 -7.67
C MET A 99 6.10 -18.72 -8.98
N ASP A 100 5.70 -18.07 -10.06
CA ASP A 100 6.43 -18.14 -11.32
C ASP A 100 7.82 -17.48 -11.23
N ASP A 101 8.69 -17.79 -12.17
CA ASP A 101 10.08 -17.33 -12.18
C ASP A 101 10.20 -15.80 -12.30
N TRP A 102 9.28 -15.16 -12.99
CA TRP A 102 9.29 -13.70 -13.14
C TRP A 102 9.01 -13.02 -11.78
N ASN A 103 7.92 -13.41 -11.11
CA ASN A 103 7.56 -12.89 -9.79
C ASN A 103 8.63 -13.20 -8.74
N LYS A 104 9.18 -14.45 -8.73
CA LYS A 104 10.29 -14.81 -7.84
C LYS A 104 11.50 -13.89 -8.02
N ASN A 105 11.93 -13.69 -9.27
CA ASN A 105 13.09 -12.85 -9.56
C ASN A 105 12.83 -11.39 -9.20
N HIS A 106 11.65 -10.86 -9.55
CA HIS A 106 11.28 -9.48 -9.27
C HIS A 106 11.29 -9.20 -7.75
N HIS A 107 10.57 -10.00 -6.98
CA HIS A 107 10.44 -9.82 -5.54
C HIS A 107 11.69 -10.23 -4.74
N SER A 108 12.53 -11.14 -5.26
CA SER A 108 13.84 -11.43 -4.68
C SER A 108 14.81 -10.26 -4.85
N ASN A 109 14.85 -9.65 -6.04
CA ASN A 109 15.75 -8.53 -6.32
C ASN A 109 15.41 -7.29 -5.49
N SER A 110 14.14 -7.07 -5.15
CA SER A 110 13.71 -6.01 -4.23
C SER A 110 13.95 -6.33 -2.76
N GLY A 111 14.21 -7.60 -2.41
CA GLY A 111 14.32 -8.09 -1.02
C GLY A 111 12.96 -8.35 -0.36
N LEU A 112 11.85 -8.22 -1.11
CA LEU A 112 10.51 -8.41 -0.59
C LEU A 112 10.28 -9.84 -0.09
N LEU A 113 10.75 -10.87 -0.82
CA LEU A 113 10.57 -12.26 -0.40
C LEU A 113 11.22 -12.57 0.96
N ASP A 114 12.37 -11.97 1.25
CA ASP A 114 13.01 -12.15 2.55
C ASP A 114 12.24 -11.42 3.66
N ALA A 115 11.70 -10.24 3.35
CA ALA A 115 10.82 -9.51 4.27
C ALA A 115 9.52 -10.30 4.57
N VAL A 116 8.90 -10.93 3.56
CA VAL A 116 7.71 -11.79 3.70
C VAL A 116 7.97 -12.96 4.66
N LYS A 117 9.13 -13.62 4.54
CA LYS A 117 9.49 -14.78 5.40
C LYS A 117 9.64 -14.42 6.87
N ILE A 118 10.07 -13.19 7.17
CA ILE A 118 10.31 -12.72 8.55
C ILE A 118 9.17 -11.88 9.12
N SER A 119 8.20 -11.48 8.29
CA SER A 119 7.02 -10.76 8.73
C SER A 119 6.17 -11.59 9.70
N ASN A 120 5.44 -10.91 10.57
CA ASN A 120 4.44 -11.49 11.48
C ASN A 120 3.03 -10.95 11.20
N LEU A 121 2.87 -10.08 10.20
CA LEU A 121 1.56 -9.50 9.84
C LEU A 121 0.80 -10.45 8.92
N ASN A 122 -0.51 -10.54 9.11
CA ASN A 122 -1.43 -11.23 8.22
C ASN A 122 -2.39 -10.23 7.55
N GLU A 123 -3.19 -10.71 6.60
CA GLU A 123 -4.14 -9.87 5.85
C GLU A 123 -5.13 -9.13 6.78
N GLN A 124 -5.63 -9.78 7.81
CA GLN A 124 -6.59 -9.17 8.75
C GLN A 124 -5.99 -8.00 9.53
N GLN A 125 -4.74 -8.14 9.98
CA GLN A 125 -4.04 -7.08 10.68
C GLN A 125 -3.75 -5.91 9.74
N ALA A 126 -3.29 -6.19 8.52
CA ALA A 126 -3.04 -5.17 7.51
C ALA A 126 -4.33 -4.43 7.10
N GLU A 127 -5.46 -5.13 6.97
CA GLU A 127 -6.78 -4.54 6.73
C GLU A 127 -7.15 -3.53 7.84
N ILE A 128 -7.02 -3.94 9.11
CA ILE A 128 -7.35 -3.09 10.26
C ILE A 128 -6.46 -1.85 10.29
N GLU A 129 -5.15 -2.01 10.13
CA GLU A 129 -4.20 -0.90 10.19
C GLU A 129 -4.39 0.09 9.03
N THR A 130 -4.69 -0.42 7.83
CA THR A 130 -4.99 0.43 6.68
C THR A 130 -6.28 1.21 6.88
N LEU A 131 -7.35 0.55 7.35
CA LEU A 131 -8.63 1.20 7.67
C LEU A 131 -8.45 2.28 8.74
N ASP A 132 -7.72 1.98 9.79
CA ASP A 132 -7.41 2.91 10.88
C ASP A 132 -6.65 4.15 10.39
N PHE A 133 -5.78 3.96 9.40
CA PHE A 133 -5.05 5.04 8.77
C PHE A 133 -5.97 5.90 7.88
N ILE A 134 -6.64 5.32 6.89
CA ILE A 134 -7.41 6.07 5.88
C ILE A 134 -8.63 6.77 6.47
N SER A 135 -9.26 6.21 7.50
CA SER A 135 -10.44 6.79 8.18
C SER A 135 -10.16 8.15 8.84
N LYS A 136 -8.90 8.47 9.10
CA LYS A 136 -8.47 9.77 9.63
C LYS A 136 -8.51 10.89 8.58
N PHE A 137 -8.58 10.54 7.31
CA PHE A 137 -8.46 11.49 6.19
C PHE A 137 -9.70 11.59 5.32
N VAL A 138 -10.51 10.54 5.24
CA VAL A 138 -11.69 10.51 4.35
C VAL A 138 -12.75 9.60 4.93
N GLY A 139 -14.02 9.90 4.68
CA GLY A 139 -15.14 9.07 5.12
C GLY A 139 -15.38 7.85 4.23
N GLU A 140 -16.02 6.83 4.79
CA GLU A 140 -16.41 5.60 4.08
C GLU A 140 -17.24 5.91 2.83
N GLY A 141 -16.96 5.20 1.74
CA GLY A 141 -17.65 5.32 0.45
C GLY A 141 -17.34 6.63 -0.30
N ARG A 142 -16.37 7.45 0.14
CA ARG A 142 -16.12 8.77 -0.46
C ARG A 142 -14.99 8.78 -1.46
N SER A 143 -13.86 8.17 -1.13
CA SER A 143 -12.73 8.11 -2.05
C SER A 143 -12.88 6.97 -3.05
N PRO A 144 -12.65 7.20 -4.35
CA PRO A 144 -12.35 6.11 -5.25
C PRO A 144 -11.06 5.42 -4.81
N MET A 145 -10.89 4.15 -5.16
CA MET A 145 -9.59 3.48 -5.08
C MET A 145 -8.72 3.97 -6.23
N CYS A 146 -7.57 4.56 -5.92
CA CYS A 146 -6.64 5.12 -6.91
C CYS A 146 -5.36 4.28 -6.99
N GLY A 147 -4.80 4.10 -8.18
CA GLY A 147 -3.54 3.38 -8.40
C GLY A 147 -3.32 2.96 -9.84
N ASN A 148 -2.16 2.37 -10.12
CA ASN A 148 -1.87 1.79 -11.41
C ASN A 148 -2.54 0.41 -11.51
N THR A 149 -3.28 0.17 -12.59
CA THR A 149 -4.00 -1.11 -12.80
C THR A 149 -4.84 -1.54 -11.58
N VAL A 150 -5.28 -0.60 -10.76
CA VAL A 150 -5.89 -0.77 -9.44
C VAL A 150 -7.16 -1.65 -9.41
N SER A 151 -7.76 -1.90 -10.58
CA SER A 151 -8.84 -2.88 -10.71
C SER A 151 -8.38 -4.30 -10.38
N HIS A 152 -7.10 -4.60 -10.57
CA HIS A 152 -6.49 -5.86 -10.21
C HIS A 152 -6.33 -5.98 -8.70
N ASP A 153 -5.77 -4.94 -8.06
CA ASP A 153 -5.64 -4.83 -6.60
C ASP A 153 -7.01 -4.97 -5.92
N ARG A 154 -8.03 -4.33 -6.47
CA ARG A 154 -9.39 -4.40 -5.95
C ARG A 154 -9.94 -5.82 -5.90
N ARG A 155 -9.60 -6.70 -6.85
CA ARG A 155 -10.00 -8.11 -6.84
C ARG A 155 -9.36 -8.87 -5.68
N PHE A 156 -8.10 -8.59 -5.37
CA PHE A 156 -7.42 -9.17 -4.22
C PHE A 156 -8.00 -8.65 -2.91
N LEU A 157 -8.23 -7.34 -2.80
CA LEU A 157 -8.85 -6.77 -1.61
C LEU A 157 -10.24 -7.35 -1.35
N SER A 158 -11.07 -7.51 -2.39
CA SER A 158 -12.40 -8.12 -2.25
C SER A 158 -12.36 -9.51 -1.62
N LEU A 159 -11.29 -10.27 -1.87
CA LEU A 159 -11.15 -11.64 -1.36
C LEU A 159 -10.47 -11.70 0.01
N TYR A 160 -9.45 -10.88 0.22
CA TYR A 160 -8.56 -10.99 1.39
C TYR A 160 -8.74 -9.88 2.42
N MET A 161 -9.26 -8.72 2.02
CA MET A 161 -9.48 -7.54 2.86
C MET A 161 -10.85 -6.89 2.53
N PRO A 162 -11.97 -7.62 2.70
CA PRO A 162 -13.28 -7.18 2.21
C PRO A 162 -13.82 -5.92 2.90
N LYS A 163 -13.42 -5.66 4.15
CA LYS A 163 -13.81 -4.43 4.86
C LYS A 163 -13.09 -3.21 4.30
N LEU A 164 -11.81 -3.38 3.94
CA LEU A 164 -11.04 -2.33 3.29
C LEU A 164 -11.57 -2.06 1.89
N GLU A 165 -11.89 -3.09 1.11
CA GLU A 165 -12.51 -2.93 -0.20
C GLU A 165 -13.84 -2.19 -0.12
N ALA A 166 -14.71 -2.55 0.82
CA ALA A 166 -16.01 -1.92 1.02
C ALA A 166 -15.91 -0.46 1.49
N TYR A 167 -14.80 -0.05 2.08
CA TYR A 167 -14.57 1.32 2.50
C TYR A 167 -14.45 2.30 1.35
N PHE A 168 -13.99 1.84 0.18
CA PHE A 168 -13.86 2.66 -1.02
C PHE A 168 -15.20 2.92 -1.69
N HIS A 169 -15.25 4.02 -2.43
CA HIS A 169 -16.31 4.24 -3.39
C HIS A 169 -16.28 3.12 -4.45
N TYR A 170 -17.44 2.77 -5.03
CA TYR A 170 -17.51 1.70 -6.04
C TYR A 170 -16.68 1.97 -7.31
N ARG A 171 -16.39 3.25 -7.61
CA ARG A 171 -15.51 3.64 -8.71
C ARG A 171 -14.04 3.54 -8.30
N HIS A 172 -13.17 3.44 -9.29
CA HIS A 172 -11.72 3.54 -9.12
C HIS A 172 -11.12 4.49 -10.16
N ILE A 173 -9.93 4.98 -9.88
CA ILE A 173 -9.11 5.81 -10.78
C ILE A 173 -7.84 5.01 -11.08
N ALA A 174 -7.73 4.51 -12.31
CA ALA A 174 -6.51 3.87 -12.80
C ALA A 174 -5.67 4.89 -13.58
N VAL A 175 -4.36 4.89 -13.35
CA VAL A 175 -3.37 5.75 -13.99
C VAL A 175 -2.36 4.92 -14.75
#